data_01ced5ec7ad8e6b75543a45024df3bb6
#
_entry.id   01ced5ec7ad8e6b75543a45024df3bb6
#
_cell.length_a   1.000
_cell.length_b   1.000
_cell.length_c   1.000
_cell.angle_alpha   90.00
_cell.angle_beta   90.00
_cell.angle_gamma   90.00
#
_symmetry.space_group_name_H-M   'P 1'
#
loop_
_entity.id
_entity.type
_entity.pdbx_description
1 polymer ?
#
loop_
_entity_poly.entity_id
_entity_poly.type
_entity_poly.pdbx_seq_one_letter_code
_entity_poly.pdbx_strand_id
1 'polypeptide(L)'
;SGQESSNSNNGKRAFRLKTSQKNEDSEHGLKYYEGIGWRYIKPGLDVEVLTYTNTQLLEYVRKAIAEERFDDAMFGARYFIQRTPGADDVPEMRRVVAEVYESRGLEEYAFKEYQKLLDAHPGYDQSDEVSARMYEIATLFLNGKRFRWKIPYQDTVYIPLFPSMSKTSKLYTQIVTTAPFGLHAAESQYGIGQAPER
;
A
#
# COMPACT_ATOMS: atom_id res chain seq x y z
N SER A 1 20.92 19.60 62.79
CA SER A 1 19.56 19.11 62.48
C SER A 1 19.20 19.42 61.04
N GLY A 2 19.49 18.47 60.19
CA GLY A 2 19.14 18.51 58.76
C GLY A 2 17.87 17.72 58.54
N GLN A 3 16.93 18.32 57.82
CA GLN A 3 15.75 17.61 57.32
C GLN A 3 16.02 17.19 55.89
N GLU A 4 16.09 15.88 55.66
CA GLU A 4 16.03 15.28 54.32
C GLU A 4 14.58 15.23 53.89
N SER A 5 14.22 15.99 52.88
CA SER A 5 12.97 15.86 52.16
C SER A 5 13.13 14.79 51.07
N SER A 6 12.58 13.62 51.34
CA SER A 6 12.45 12.56 50.33
C SER A 6 11.49 12.98 49.23
N ASN A 7 12.02 13.36 48.10
CA ASN A 7 11.24 13.62 46.87
C ASN A 7 11.06 12.31 46.12
N SER A 8 9.92 11.66 46.35
CA SER A 8 9.45 10.50 45.64
C SER A 8 9.03 10.90 44.22
N ASN A 9 9.99 10.98 43.33
CA ASN A 9 9.73 11.21 41.89
C ASN A 9 9.56 9.86 41.23
N ASN A 10 8.31 9.39 41.22
CA ASN A 10 7.88 8.20 40.46
C ASN A 10 7.89 8.55 38.98
N GLY A 11 9.09 8.72 38.46
CA GLY A 11 9.34 9.07 37.07
C GLY A 11 8.99 7.90 36.18
N LYS A 12 7.94 8.06 35.34
CA LYS A 12 7.72 7.29 34.14
C LYS A 12 9.05 7.22 33.40
N ARG A 13 9.72 6.06 33.48
CA ARG A 13 10.88 5.76 32.63
C ARG A 13 10.39 5.76 31.19
N ALA A 14 10.50 6.90 30.53
CA ALA A 14 10.46 6.95 29.08
C ALA A 14 11.49 5.95 28.57
N PHE A 15 11.03 4.95 27.84
CA PHE A 15 11.88 3.95 27.20
C PHE A 15 12.71 4.69 26.16
N ARG A 16 13.86 5.18 26.58
CA ARG A 16 14.83 5.84 25.70
C ARG A 16 15.48 4.71 24.90
N LEU A 17 14.92 4.41 23.71
CA LEU A 17 15.66 3.67 22.72
C LEU A 17 17.03 4.37 22.59
N LYS A 18 18.09 3.66 23.02
CA LYS A 18 19.46 4.05 22.71
C LYS A 18 19.57 4.01 21.20
N THR A 19 19.27 5.09 20.54
CA THR A 19 19.74 5.32 19.18
C THR A 19 21.23 5.19 19.24
N SER A 20 21.74 4.14 18.63
CA SER A 20 23.17 3.95 18.43
C SER A 20 23.68 5.28 17.85
N GLN A 21 24.53 5.98 18.60
CA GLN A 21 25.24 7.16 18.15
C GLN A 21 26.19 6.71 17.04
N LYS A 22 25.66 6.54 15.85
CA LYS A 22 26.46 6.37 14.64
C LYS A 22 25.73 7.06 13.50
N ASN A 23 26.24 8.20 13.13
CA ASN A 23 25.88 9.09 12.05
C ASN A 23 24.61 9.93 12.28
N GLU A 24 24.79 11.11 12.87
CA GLU A 24 23.80 12.20 12.85
C GLU A 24 23.48 12.70 11.43
N ASP A 25 24.24 12.24 10.43
CA ASP A 25 24.09 12.61 9.02
C ASP A 25 23.40 11.57 8.14
N SER A 26 22.82 10.50 8.71
CA SER A 26 22.09 9.54 7.87
C SER A 26 20.69 10.08 7.57
N GLU A 27 20.46 10.44 6.33
CA GLU A 27 19.16 10.91 5.82
C GLU A 27 18.05 9.84 5.88
N HIS A 28 18.36 8.63 6.34
CA HIS A 28 17.45 7.49 6.38
C HIS A 28 17.35 6.86 7.78
N GLY A 29 16.34 6.01 7.98
CA GLY A 29 16.05 5.33 9.24
C GLY A 29 14.80 5.83 9.94
N LEU A 30 14.59 5.39 11.19
CA LEU A 30 13.44 5.78 11.98
C LEU A 30 13.68 7.18 12.57
N LYS A 31 12.90 8.16 12.12
CA LYS A 31 12.98 9.56 12.56
C LYS A 31 11.65 10.04 13.13
N TYR A 32 11.73 10.93 14.11
CA TYR A 32 10.56 11.61 14.66
C TYR A 32 10.45 13.00 14.06
N TYR A 33 9.26 13.32 13.55
CA TYR A 33 8.91 14.63 13.05
C TYR A 33 7.81 15.25 13.90
N GLU A 34 8.01 16.46 14.36
CA GLU A 34 7.03 17.19 15.17
C GLU A 34 5.71 17.35 14.38
N GLY A 35 4.59 17.05 15.02
CA GLY A 35 3.26 17.08 14.37
C GLY A 35 2.92 15.90 13.45
N ILE A 36 3.90 15.05 13.11
CA ILE A 36 3.74 13.92 12.20
C ILE A 36 3.97 12.57 12.92
N GLY A 37 4.85 12.57 13.92
CA GLY A 37 5.26 11.38 14.67
C GLY A 37 6.42 10.62 14.03
N TRP A 38 6.57 9.35 14.44
CA TRP A 38 7.65 8.49 13.95
C TRP A 38 7.42 8.04 12.51
N ARG A 39 8.46 8.16 11.69
CA ARG A 39 8.47 7.69 10.29
C ARG A 39 9.80 7.02 9.99
N TYR A 40 9.72 5.92 9.25
CA TYR A 40 10.90 5.26 8.70
C TYR A 40 11.21 5.84 7.33
N ILE A 41 12.34 6.49 7.22
CA ILE A 41 12.82 7.10 5.98
C ILE A 41 13.80 6.16 5.30
N LYS A 42 13.48 5.76 4.08
CA LYS A 42 14.35 4.92 3.27
C LYS A 42 15.49 5.75 2.67
N PRO A 43 16.66 5.13 2.38
CA PRO A 43 17.72 5.82 1.67
C PRO A 43 17.22 6.40 0.33
N GLY A 44 17.56 7.63 0.05
CA GLY A 44 17.20 8.31 -1.20
C GLY A 44 15.78 8.87 -1.25
N LEU A 45 14.97 8.74 -0.17
CA LEU A 45 13.69 9.39 -0.07
C LEU A 45 13.87 10.87 0.32
N ASP A 46 13.20 11.74 -0.41
CA ASP A 46 13.12 13.16 -0.05
C ASP A 46 12.26 13.34 1.21
N VAL A 47 12.91 13.70 2.32
CA VAL A 47 12.22 13.86 3.61
C VAL A 47 11.34 15.12 3.66
N GLU A 48 11.53 16.09 2.78
CA GLU A 48 10.68 17.27 2.69
C GLU A 48 9.24 16.91 2.34
N VAL A 49 9.02 15.76 1.70
CA VAL A 49 7.69 15.21 1.37
C VAL A 49 6.76 15.15 2.59
N LEU A 50 7.31 14.94 3.78
CA LEU A 50 6.53 14.90 5.01
C LEU A 50 5.92 16.25 5.40
N THR A 51 6.48 17.34 4.91
CA THR A 51 6.02 18.72 5.18
C THR A 51 5.09 19.27 4.09
N TYR A 52 4.94 18.54 2.98
CA TYR A 52 4.14 18.99 1.84
C TYR A 52 2.67 19.17 2.20
N THR A 53 2.05 20.17 1.61
CA THR A 53 0.58 20.30 1.57
C THR A 53 -0.02 19.14 0.75
N ASN A 54 -1.33 18.95 0.83
CA ASN A 54 -2.00 17.91 0.03
C ASN A 54 -1.73 18.11 -1.47
N THR A 55 -1.84 19.33 -1.97
CA THR A 55 -1.58 19.65 -3.39
C THR A 55 -0.15 19.32 -3.79
N GLN A 56 0.83 19.74 -2.99
CA GLN A 56 2.24 19.44 -3.24
C GLN A 56 2.52 17.92 -3.21
N LEU A 57 1.85 17.20 -2.33
CA LEU A 57 2.01 15.76 -2.23
C LEU A 57 1.42 15.03 -3.45
N LEU A 58 0.27 15.49 -3.96
CA LEU A 58 -0.30 14.96 -5.20
C LEU A 58 0.62 15.20 -6.39
N GLU A 59 1.15 16.42 -6.53
CA GLU A 59 2.12 16.77 -7.58
C GLU A 59 3.39 15.92 -7.48
N TYR A 60 3.89 15.73 -6.27
CA TYR A 60 5.05 14.87 -6.01
C TYR A 60 4.81 13.43 -6.46
N VAL A 61 3.65 12.85 -6.12
CA VAL A 61 3.28 11.48 -6.52
C VAL A 61 3.17 11.38 -8.05
N ARG A 62 2.48 12.32 -8.70
CA ARG A 62 2.34 12.34 -10.18
C ARG A 62 3.69 12.45 -10.87
N LYS A 63 4.55 13.33 -10.37
CA LYS A 63 5.92 13.48 -10.88
C LYS A 63 6.74 12.19 -10.67
N ALA A 64 6.65 11.59 -9.50
CA ALA A 64 7.36 10.34 -9.21
C ALA A 64 6.93 9.18 -10.14
N ILE A 65 5.63 9.09 -10.48
CA ILE A 65 5.13 8.13 -11.48
C ILE A 65 5.71 8.43 -12.86
N ALA A 66 5.67 9.69 -13.31
CA ALA A 66 6.19 10.09 -14.63
C ALA A 66 7.70 9.83 -14.78
N GLU A 67 8.46 9.90 -13.69
CA GLU A 67 9.89 9.64 -13.61
C GLU A 67 10.23 8.18 -13.25
N GLU A 68 9.25 7.28 -13.19
CA GLU A 68 9.39 5.87 -12.80
C GLU A 68 10.01 5.66 -11.40
N ARG A 69 9.93 6.65 -10.54
CA ARG A 69 10.34 6.58 -9.14
C ARG A 69 9.25 5.93 -8.28
N PHE A 70 9.01 4.65 -8.52
CA PHE A 70 7.88 3.92 -7.97
C PHE A 70 7.88 3.82 -6.43
N ASP A 71 9.06 3.79 -5.78
CA ASP A 71 9.14 3.80 -4.32
C ASP A 71 8.65 5.11 -3.73
N ASP A 72 9.03 6.22 -4.33
CA ASP A 72 8.61 7.56 -3.94
C ASP A 72 7.10 7.76 -4.17
N ALA A 73 6.60 7.31 -5.33
CA ALA A 73 5.19 7.34 -5.64
C ALA A 73 4.36 6.53 -4.63
N MET A 74 4.80 5.32 -4.31
CA MET A 74 4.17 4.45 -3.31
C MET A 74 4.17 5.11 -1.93
N PHE A 75 5.29 5.68 -1.53
CA PHE A 75 5.40 6.36 -0.24
C PHE A 75 4.47 7.56 -0.17
N GLY A 76 4.53 8.46 -1.16
CA GLY A 76 3.71 9.67 -1.21
C GLY A 76 2.20 9.35 -1.22
N ALA A 77 1.79 8.40 -2.06
CA ALA A 77 0.38 7.98 -2.16
C ALA A 77 -0.13 7.39 -0.83
N ARG A 78 0.62 6.49 -0.21
CA ARG A 78 0.25 5.91 1.10
C ARG A 78 0.23 6.95 2.21
N TYR A 79 1.20 7.85 2.20
CA TYR A 79 1.26 8.94 3.18
C TYR A 79 0.04 9.87 3.03
N PHE A 80 -0.35 10.19 1.79
CA PHE A 80 -1.56 10.96 1.50
C PHE A 80 -2.81 10.28 2.06
N ILE A 81 -3.02 9.01 1.71
CA ILE A 81 -4.19 8.23 2.15
C ILE A 81 -4.26 8.18 3.69
N GLN A 82 -3.13 7.99 4.35
CA GLN A 82 -3.08 7.92 5.82
C GLN A 82 -3.40 9.27 6.47
N ARG A 83 -2.89 10.37 5.89
CA ARG A 83 -3.06 11.71 6.44
C ARG A 83 -4.44 12.28 6.20
N THR A 84 -5.04 11.99 5.06
CA THR A 84 -6.31 12.56 4.62
C THR A 84 -7.25 11.51 4.06
N PRO A 85 -7.74 10.55 4.88
CA PRO A 85 -8.51 9.41 4.39
C PRO A 85 -9.87 9.78 3.76
N GLY A 86 -10.37 10.97 4.03
CA GLY A 86 -11.64 11.48 3.48
C GLY A 86 -11.47 12.46 2.33
N ALA A 87 -10.26 12.64 1.77
CA ALA A 87 -10.06 13.55 0.65
C ALA A 87 -10.53 12.92 -0.67
N ASP A 88 -11.02 13.78 -1.58
CA ASP A 88 -11.53 13.35 -2.91
C ASP A 88 -10.46 12.69 -3.79
N ASP A 89 -9.19 12.98 -3.55
CA ASP A 89 -8.06 12.39 -4.27
C ASP A 89 -7.62 11.00 -3.73
N VAL A 90 -8.22 10.50 -2.64
CA VAL A 90 -7.88 9.19 -2.08
C VAL A 90 -8.07 8.04 -3.08
N PRO A 91 -9.14 8.00 -3.88
CA PRO A 91 -9.30 6.98 -4.92
C PRO A 91 -8.13 6.95 -5.91
N GLU A 92 -7.71 8.12 -6.42
CA GLU A 92 -6.56 8.22 -7.32
C GLU A 92 -5.28 7.70 -6.63
N MET A 93 -5.04 8.06 -5.39
CA MET A 93 -3.86 7.59 -4.66
C MET A 93 -3.88 6.08 -4.41
N ARG A 94 -5.04 5.47 -4.17
CA ARG A 94 -5.16 3.99 -4.10
C ARG A 94 -4.85 3.33 -5.43
N ARG A 95 -5.33 3.91 -6.53
CA ARG A 95 -5.00 3.45 -7.88
C ARG A 95 -3.49 3.48 -8.12
N VAL A 96 -2.81 4.59 -7.78
CA VAL A 96 -1.35 4.70 -7.87
C VAL A 96 -0.65 3.58 -7.10
N VAL A 97 -1.08 3.28 -5.87
CA VAL A 97 -0.51 2.18 -5.09
C VAL A 97 -0.67 0.83 -5.81
N ALA A 98 -1.83 0.57 -6.41
CA ALA A 98 -2.08 -0.65 -7.18
C ALA A 98 -1.18 -0.72 -8.41
N GLU A 99 -1.10 0.34 -9.19
CA GLU A 99 -0.27 0.42 -10.41
C GLU A 99 1.22 0.22 -10.10
N VAL A 100 1.71 0.74 -8.98
CA VAL A 100 3.10 0.47 -8.54
C VAL A 100 3.30 -1.00 -8.18
N TYR A 101 2.33 -1.68 -7.57
CA TYR A 101 2.42 -3.11 -7.36
C TYR A 101 2.48 -3.88 -8.68
N GLU A 102 1.67 -3.49 -9.67
CA GLU A 102 1.70 -4.13 -11.00
C GLU A 102 3.05 -3.94 -11.69
N SER A 103 3.62 -2.73 -11.67
CA SER A 103 4.95 -2.45 -12.26
C SER A 103 6.06 -3.33 -11.69
N ARG A 104 5.86 -3.84 -10.48
CA ARG A 104 6.77 -4.78 -9.81
C ARG A 104 6.41 -6.25 -10.02
N GLY A 105 5.40 -6.54 -10.82
CA GLY A 105 4.91 -7.89 -11.04
C GLY A 105 4.28 -8.52 -9.79
N LEU A 106 3.65 -7.70 -8.95
CA LEU A 106 2.98 -8.09 -7.70
C LEU A 106 1.46 -7.93 -7.84
N GLU A 107 0.89 -8.55 -8.88
CA GLU A 107 -0.48 -8.35 -9.31
C GLU A 107 -1.51 -8.77 -8.25
N GLU A 108 -1.23 -9.77 -7.42
CA GLU A 108 -2.12 -10.12 -6.30
C GLU A 108 -2.25 -9.01 -5.25
N TYR A 109 -1.22 -8.19 -5.08
CA TYR A 109 -1.25 -7.02 -4.19
C TYR A 109 -1.95 -5.85 -4.86
N ALA A 110 -1.72 -5.66 -6.16
CA ALA A 110 -2.44 -4.68 -6.96
C ALA A 110 -3.95 -4.96 -6.94
N PHE A 111 -4.36 -6.21 -7.17
CA PHE A 111 -5.76 -6.62 -7.11
C PHE A 111 -6.42 -6.24 -5.79
N LYS A 112 -5.74 -6.49 -4.66
CA LYS A 112 -6.26 -6.12 -3.34
C LYS A 112 -6.43 -4.61 -3.16
N GLU A 113 -5.53 -3.80 -3.70
CA GLU A 113 -5.66 -2.33 -3.63
C GLU A 113 -6.79 -1.83 -4.54
N TYR A 114 -6.95 -2.41 -5.74
CA TYR A 114 -8.11 -2.13 -6.60
C TYR A 114 -9.43 -2.51 -5.94
N GLN A 115 -9.50 -3.68 -5.30
CA GLN A 115 -10.68 -4.08 -4.56
C GLN A 115 -11.03 -3.09 -3.44
N LYS A 116 -10.05 -2.70 -2.62
CA LYS A 116 -10.24 -1.68 -1.57
C LYS A 116 -10.70 -0.34 -2.14
N LEU A 117 -10.20 0.02 -3.33
CA LEU A 117 -10.63 1.24 -4.01
C LEU A 117 -12.12 1.17 -4.34
N LEU A 118 -12.57 0.12 -5.00
CA LEU A 118 -13.98 -0.03 -5.42
C LEU A 118 -14.92 -0.23 -4.23
N ASP A 119 -14.50 -0.99 -3.20
CA ASP A 119 -15.30 -1.22 -1.98
C ASP A 119 -15.51 0.09 -1.19
N ALA A 120 -14.48 0.93 -1.11
CA ALA A 120 -14.55 2.20 -0.37
C ALA A 120 -15.14 3.35 -1.19
N HIS A 121 -15.05 3.29 -2.50
CA HIS A 121 -15.45 4.37 -3.42
C HIS A 121 -16.24 3.82 -4.62
N PRO A 122 -17.46 3.31 -4.41
CA PRO A 122 -18.27 2.70 -5.47
C PRO A 122 -18.67 3.66 -6.59
N GLY A 123 -18.61 4.97 -6.34
CA GLY A 123 -18.85 6.03 -7.32
C GLY A 123 -17.59 6.57 -8.00
N TYR A 124 -16.48 5.86 -7.94
CA TYR A 124 -15.26 6.30 -8.59
C TYR A 124 -15.42 6.31 -10.13
N ASP A 125 -15.10 7.44 -10.77
CA ASP A 125 -15.37 7.67 -12.20
C ASP A 125 -14.73 6.64 -13.12
N GLN A 126 -13.59 6.06 -12.72
CA GLN A 126 -12.85 5.06 -13.49
C GLN A 126 -13.05 3.63 -12.94
N SER A 127 -14.18 3.38 -12.28
CA SER A 127 -14.49 2.07 -11.68
C SER A 127 -14.50 0.94 -12.70
N ASP A 128 -14.97 1.20 -13.93
CA ASP A 128 -14.99 0.22 -15.02
C ASP A 128 -13.57 -0.15 -15.48
N GLU A 129 -12.66 0.82 -15.58
CA GLU A 129 -11.25 0.57 -15.93
C GLU A 129 -10.56 -0.28 -14.83
N VAL A 130 -10.81 0.06 -13.58
CA VAL A 130 -10.27 -0.69 -12.44
C VAL A 130 -10.81 -2.11 -12.43
N SER A 131 -12.11 -2.30 -12.68
CA SER A 131 -12.74 -3.61 -12.75
C SER A 131 -12.19 -4.46 -13.90
N ALA A 132 -12.01 -3.84 -15.09
CA ALA A 132 -11.37 -4.49 -16.23
C ALA A 132 -9.94 -4.94 -15.88
N ARG A 133 -9.18 -4.10 -15.19
CA ARG A 133 -7.82 -4.46 -14.79
C ARG A 133 -7.79 -5.60 -13.77
N MET A 134 -8.72 -5.62 -12.83
CA MET A 134 -8.88 -6.75 -11.91
C MET A 134 -9.18 -8.05 -12.65
N TYR A 135 -10.03 -8.00 -13.66
CA TYR A 135 -10.33 -9.17 -14.51
C TYR A 135 -9.09 -9.67 -15.27
N GLU A 136 -8.32 -8.78 -15.86
CA GLU A 136 -7.06 -9.13 -16.54
C GLU A 136 -6.08 -9.80 -15.57
N ILE A 137 -5.93 -9.27 -14.35
CA ILE A 137 -5.08 -9.86 -13.30
C ILE A 137 -5.55 -11.27 -12.96
N ALA A 138 -6.87 -11.46 -12.74
CA ALA A 138 -7.42 -12.79 -12.45
C ALA A 138 -7.13 -13.78 -13.60
N THR A 139 -7.22 -13.32 -14.84
CA THR A 139 -6.92 -14.11 -16.05
C THR A 139 -5.43 -14.50 -16.14
N LEU A 140 -4.50 -13.64 -15.70
CA LEU A 140 -3.08 -14.00 -15.59
C LEU A 140 -2.87 -15.21 -14.67
N PHE A 141 -3.58 -15.24 -13.53
CA PHE A 141 -3.49 -16.36 -12.60
C PHE A 141 -4.20 -17.63 -13.10
N LEU A 142 -5.29 -17.48 -13.82
CA LEU A 142 -5.94 -18.60 -14.50
C LEU A 142 -4.97 -19.26 -15.51
N ASN A 143 -4.20 -18.43 -16.24
CA ASN A 143 -3.20 -18.86 -17.20
C ASN A 143 -1.86 -19.34 -16.58
N GLY A 144 -1.85 -19.58 -15.27
CA GLY A 144 -0.73 -20.22 -14.58
C GLY A 144 0.27 -19.28 -13.94
N LYS A 145 0.00 -17.98 -13.87
CA LYS A 145 0.85 -17.07 -13.10
C LYS A 145 0.89 -17.51 -11.64
N ARG A 146 2.08 -17.43 -11.03
CA ARG A 146 2.29 -17.85 -9.65
C ARG A 146 2.01 -16.70 -8.70
N PHE A 147 1.28 -16.99 -7.62
CA PHE A 147 1.15 -16.09 -6.49
C PHE A 147 2.51 -15.89 -5.81
N ARG A 148 2.71 -14.73 -5.22
CA ARG A 148 3.94 -14.41 -4.50
C ARG A 148 3.63 -14.17 -3.02
N TRP A 149 4.50 -14.69 -2.16
CA TRP A 149 4.40 -14.49 -0.71
C TRP A 149 5.48 -13.53 -0.25
N LYS A 150 5.08 -12.49 0.48
CA LYS A 150 5.99 -11.54 1.08
C LYS A 150 6.64 -12.17 2.31
N ILE A 151 7.98 -12.18 2.38
CA ILE A 151 8.67 -12.62 3.58
C ILE A 151 8.45 -11.57 4.68
N PRO A 152 7.99 -11.98 5.89
CA PRO A 152 7.93 -11.08 7.04
C PRO A 152 9.30 -10.45 7.31
N TYR A 153 9.31 -9.19 7.68
CA TYR A 153 10.52 -8.40 7.98
C TYR A 153 11.45 -8.05 6.80
N GLN A 154 11.12 -8.45 5.58
CA GLN A 154 11.85 -8.06 4.37
C GLN A 154 10.88 -7.43 3.36
N ASP A 155 10.92 -6.11 3.24
CA ASP A 155 9.95 -5.37 2.43
C ASP A 155 10.05 -5.63 0.92
N THR A 156 11.16 -6.15 0.45
CA THR A 156 11.45 -6.30 -0.98
C THR A 156 11.53 -7.76 -1.45
N VAL A 157 11.47 -8.74 -0.55
CA VAL A 157 11.65 -10.15 -0.91
C VAL A 157 10.31 -10.87 -0.99
N TYR A 158 10.02 -11.39 -2.17
CA TYR A 158 8.81 -12.13 -2.48
C TYR A 158 9.18 -13.50 -3.04
N ILE A 159 8.63 -14.56 -2.44
CA ILE A 159 8.85 -15.94 -2.90
C ILE A 159 7.69 -16.34 -3.82
N PRO A 160 7.96 -16.85 -5.04
CA PRO A 160 6.92 -17.39 -5.89
C PRO A 160 6.33 -18.66 -5.26
N LEU A 161 5.01 -18.71 -5.16
CA LEU A 161 4.24 -19.90 -4.75
C LEU A 161 3.81 -20.71 -5.98
N PHE A 162 3.26 -21.88 -5.74
CA PHE A 162 2.63 -22.67 -6.81
C PHE A 162 1.36 -21.97 -7.32
N PRO A 163 0.99 -22.17 -8.61
CA PRO A 163 -0.31 -21.77 -9.11
C PRO A 163 -1.43 -22.39 -8.26
N SER A 164 -2.47 -21.61 -7.97
CA SER A 164 -3.59 -22.07 -7.14
C SER A 164 -4.91 -21.71 -7.81
N MET A 165 -5.62 -22.71 -8.32
CA MET A 165 -6.92 -22.52 -8.94
C MET A 165 -7.97 -22.04 -7.92
N SER A 166 -7.92 -22.53 -6.68
CA SER A 166 -8.79 -22.07 -5.60
C SER A 166 -8.60 -20.57 -5.31
N LYS A 167 -7.35 -20.06 -5.28
CA LYS A 167 -7.09 -18.61 -5.14
C LYS A 167 -7.55 -17.83 -6.37
N THR A 168 -7.37 -18.38 -7.56
CA THR A 168 -7.81 -17.76 -8.82
C THR A 168 -9.33 -17.64 -8.85
N SER A 169 -10.07 -18.70 -8.50
CA SER A 169 -11.52 -18.67 -8.38
C SER A 169 -12.00 -17.58 -7.41
N LYS A 170 -11.30 -17.38 -6.28
CA LYS A 170 -11.60 -16.30 -5.33
C LYS A 170 -11.43 -14.91 -5.97
N LEU A 171 -10.44 -14.68 -6.81
CA LEU A 171 -10.26 -13.39 -7.50
C LEU A 171 -11.47 -13.07 -8.39
N TYR A 172 -11.96 -14.04 -9.17
CA TYR A 172 -13.16 -13.85 -9.99
C TYR A 172 -14.41 -13.63 -9.13
N THR A 173 -14.56 -14.37 -8.03
CA THR A 173 -15.67 -14.16 -7.09
C THR A 173 -15.64 -12.74 -6.51
N GLN A 174 -14.47 -12.24 -6.17
CA GLN A 174 -14.31 -10.86 -5.67
C GLN A 174 -14.71 -9.82 -6.71
N ILE A 175 -14.39 -10.01 -8.00
CA ILE A 175 -14.83 -9.11 -9.06
C ILE A 175 -16.35 -9.05 -9.14
N VAL A 176 -17.02 -10.22 -9.13
CA VAL A 176 -18.49 -10.29 -9.18
C VAL A 176 -19.12 -9.61 -7.96
N THR A 177 -18.54 -9.76 -6.78
CA THR A 177 -19.08 -9.15 -5.55
C THR A 177 -18.83 -7.66 -5.46
N THR A 178 -17.67 -7.18 -5.91
CA THR A 178 -17.28 -5.77 -5.84
C THR A 178 -17.92 -4.94 -6.94
N ALA A 179 -18.05 -5.49 -8.14
CA ALA A 179 -18.65 -4.82 -9.30
C ALA A 179 -19.67 -5.74 -10.02
N PRO A 180 -20.82 -6.05 -9.39
CA PRO A 180 -21.78 -7.04 -9.92
C PRO A 180 -22.42 -6.63 -11.24
N PHE A 181 -22.43 -5.35 -11.57
CA PHE A 181 -22.96 -4.79 -12.82
C PHE A 181 -21.84 -4.28 -13.76
N GLY A 182 -20.58 -4.52 -13.42
CA GLY A 182 -19.45 -4.15 -14.25
C GLY A 182 -19.40 -4.95 -15.53
N LEU A 183 -18.71 -4.42 -16.56
CA LEU A 183 -18.58 -5.01 -17.89
C LEU A 183 -18.08 -6.48 -17.87
N HIS A 184 -17.25 -6.82 -16.88
CA HIS A 184 -16.61 -8.13 -16.77
C HIS A 184 -17.25 -9.05 -15.71
N ALA A 185 -18.42 -8.71 -15.17
CA ALA A 185 -19.07 -9.55 -14.17
C ALA A 185 -19.49 -10.91 -14.74
N ALA A 186 -20.03 -10.93 -15.95
CA ALA A 186 -20.44 -12.15 -16.63
C ALA A 186 -19.24 -13.05 -17.00
N GLU A 187 -18.18 -12.48 -17.55
CA GLU A 187 -16.93 -13.18 -17.86
C GLU A 187 -16.25 -13.71 -16.58
N SER A 188 -16.34 -12.96 -15.49
CA SER A 188 -15.81 -13.40 -14.20
C SER A 188 -16.58 -14.60 -13.64
N GLN A 189 -17.89 -14.67 -13.80
CA GLN A 189 -18.69 -15.86 -13.46
C GLN A 189 -18.26 -17.07 -14.27
N TYR A 190 -17.98 -16.91 -15.57
CA TYR A 190 -17.45 -17.98 -16.39
C TYR A 190 -16.05 -18.43 -15.92
N GLY A 191 -15.18 -17.48 -15.54
CA GLY A 191 -13.84 -17.78 -14.97
C GLY A 191 -13.90 -18.59 -13.67
N ILE A 192 -14.90 -18.35 -12.82
CA ILE A 192 -15.14 -19.17 -11.61
C ILE A 192 -15.38 -20.65 -12.01
N GLY A 193 -16.17 -20.89 -13.04
CA GLY A 193 -16.46 -22.23 -13.53
C GLY A 193 -15.26 -22.94 -14.18
N GLN A 194 -14.28 -22.18 -14.68
CA GLN A 194 -13.05 -22.76 -15.27
C GLN A 194 -11.96 -23.07 -14.25
N ALA A 195 -12.05 -22.57 -13.05
CA ALA A 195 -11.11 -22.81 -11.96
C ALA A 195 -11.66 -23.90 -11.01
N PRO A 196 -11.63 -25.20 -11.39
CA PRO A 196 -12.24 -26.26 -10.61
C PRO A 196 -11.62 -26.37 -9.23
N GLU A 197 -12.47 -26.60 -8.25
CA GLU A 197 -12.05 -26.96 -6.90
C GLU A 197 -11.30 -28.29 -6.96
N ARG A 198 -10.06 -28.32 -6.53
CA ARG A 198 -9.27 -29.53 -6.27
C ARG A 198 -9.00 -29.65 -4.79
#